data_ab54691e1e2fc423dc570125bbec2f69
#
_entry.id   ab54691e1e2fc423dc570125bbec2f69
#
_cell.length_a   1.000
_cell.length_b   1.000
_cell.length_c   1.000
_cell.angle_alpha   90.00
_cell.angle_beta   90.00
_cell.angle_gamma   90.00
#
_symmetry.space_group_name_H-M   'P 1'
#
loop_
_entity.id
_entity.type
_entity.pdbx_description
1 polymer ?
#
loop_
_entity_poly.entity_id
_entity_poly.type
_entity_poly.pdbx_seq_one_letter_code
_entity_poly.pdbx_strand_id
1 'polypeptide(L)'
;IISAVMSLGVNIQWGYAGLFNAGVMGFAALGGLAAIVVAMPPVHATWQVGGNGILISFLIIVATVFAGVLVYRLLKKTDPLIGGLAAGIIAVIGIFIARIFFLPATEAIELVEPAKTGYLGGLGLPILLAWPIGGVFAAGAAWVVGKVALGLRADYLAIATLGISEIIIAVLKNEDWLARGVKNVTGLPRPTPYEVDLQNTPWFADMANDWGLVVIEASSIFVKLCYAGLFLAVLLVVLFLSERAL
;
A
#
# COMPACT_ATOMS: atom_id res chain seq x y z
N ILE A 1 -1.90 21.26 -2.91
CA ILE A 1 -1.93 20.70 -1.53
C ILE A 1 -1.24 19.32 -1.48
N ILE A 2 -1.60 18.37 -2.34
CA ILE A 2 -0.97 17.02 -2.37
C ILE A 2 0.56 17.13 -2.51
N SER A 3 1.04 17.94 -3.45
CA SER A 3 2.48 18.17 -3.62
C SER A 3 3.15 18.77 -2.37
N ALA A 4 2.42 19.61 -1.61
CA ALA A 4 2.92 20.17 -0.36
C ALA A 4 3.11 19.08 0.71
N VAL A 5 2.17 18.12 0.83
CA VAL A 5 2.31 16.98 1.75
C VAL A 5 3.52 16.12 1.37
N MET A 6 3.69 15.83 0.07
CA MET A 6 4.85 15.06 -0.40
C MET A 6 6.17 15.80 -0.15
N SER A 7 6.22 17.09 -0.46
CA SER A 7 7.42 17.93 -0.23
C SER A 7 7.79 17.99 1.24
N LEU A 8 6.80 18.07 2.14
CA LEU A 8 7.04 18.06 3.58
C LEU A 8 7.64 16.73 4.03
N GLY A 9 7.12 15.59 3.54
CA GLY A 9 7.69 14.28 3.82
C GLY A 9 9.14 14.13 3.37
N VAL A 10 9.47 14.62 2.18
CA VAL A 10 10.85 14.65 1.66
C VAL A 10 11.73 15.59 2.49
N ASN A 11 11.21 16.76 2.88
CA ASN A 11 11.96 17.73 3.68
C ASN A 11 12.30 17.22 5.07
N ILE A 12 11.43 16.43 5.71
CA ILE A 12 11.75 15.78 7.00
C ILE A 12 12.96 14.85 6.85
N GLN A 13 13.02 14.09 5.77
CA GLN A 13 14.14 13.15 5.54
C GLN A 13 15.41 13.86 5.13
N TRP A 14 15.36 14.72 4.15
CA TRP A 14 16.55 15.38 3.58
C TRP A 14 16.93 16.64 4.34
N GLY A 15 15.96 17.54 4.60
CA GLY A 15 16.23 18.82 5.24
C GLY A 15 16.64 18.69 6.70
N TYR A 16 15.89 17.89 7.48
CA TYR A 16 16.14 17.76 8.92
C TYR A 16 17.02 16.57 9.28
N ALA A 17 16.76 15.39 8.75
CA ALA A 17 17.55 14.21 9.08
C ALA A 17 18.85 14.10 8.25
N GLY A 18 19.02 14.89 7.20
CA GLY A 18 20.18 14.83 6.30
C GLY A 18 20.27 13.53 5.50
N LEU A 19 19.18 12.77 5.40
CA LEU A 19 19.12 11.47 4.75
C LEU A 19 18.54 11.62 3.35
N PHE A 20 19.37 11.51 2.32
CA PHE A 20 18.91 11.54 0.95
C PHE A 20 18.28 10.19 0.54
N ASN A 21 16.96 10.12 0.60
CA ASN A 21 16.19 8.96 0.18
C ASN A 21 15.62 9.17 -1.23
N ALA A 22 16.20 8.50 -2.24
CA ALA A 22 15.73 8.54 -3.61
C ALA A 22 14.53 7.61 -3.86
N GLY A 23 14.19 6.75 -2.88
CA GLY A 23 13.15 5.71 -2.99
C GLY A 23 11.73 6.12 -2.59
N VAL A 24 11.42 7.42 -2.54
CA VAL A 24 10.11 7.92 -2.09
C VAL A 24 8.93 7.33 -2.87
N MET A 25 9.12 7.09 -4.17
CA MET A 25 8.07 6.54 -5.04
C MET A 25 7.63 5.13 -4.66
N GLY A 26 8.53 4.27 -4.17
CA GLY A 26 8.17 2.93 -3.68
C GLY A 26 7.26 2.99 -2.46
N PHE A 27 7.54 3.90 -1.52
CA PHE A 27 6.69 4.10 -0.33
C PHE A 27 5.34 4.71 -0.71
N ALA A 28 5.29 5.63 -1.68
CA ALA A 28 4.05 6.17 -2.21
C ALA A 28 3.20 5.08 -2.90
N ALA A 29 3.84 4.17 -3.65
CA ALA A 29 3.16 3.03 -4.27
C ALA A 29 2.55 2.08 -3.23
N LEU A 30 3.22 1.81 -2.11
CA LEU A 30 2.65 1.04 -0.99
C LEU A 30 1.44 1.74 -0.35
N GLY A 31 1.47 3.06 -0.24
CA GLY A 31 0.31 3.85 0.17
C GLY A 31 -0.88 3.69 -0.79
N GLY A 32 -0.61 3.70 -2.09
CA GLY A 32 -1.62 3.44 -3.13
C GLY A 32 -2.20 2.03 -3.07
N LEU A 33 -1.35 1.01 -2.82
CA LEU A 33 -1.79 -0.37 -2.60
C LEU A 33 -2.80 -0.47 -1.46
N ALA A 34 -2.59 0.25 -0.36
CA ALA A 34 -3.50 0.24 0.77
C ALA A 34 -4.91 0.71 0.39
N ALA A 35 -5.05 1.66 -0.55
CA ALA A 35 -6.36 2.08 -1.03
C ALA A 35 -7.13 0.92 -1.70
N ILE A 36 -6.42 0.06 -2.43
CA ILE A 36 -7.02 -1.12 -3.08
C ILE A 36 -7.36 -2.18 -2.05
N VAL A 37 -6.38 -2.58 -1.22
CA VAL A 37 -6.54 -3.68 -0.24
C VAL A 37 -7.57 -3.34 0.85
N VAL A 38 -7.72 -2.07 1.21
CA VAL A 38 -8.63 -1.66 2.29
C VAL A 38 -10.00 -1.29 1.75
N ALA A 39 -10.07 -0.50 0.69
CA ALA A 39 -11.31 0.16 0.30
C ALA A 39 -12.07 -0.52 -0.83
N MET A 40 -11.40 -1.28 -1.70
CA MET A 40 -12.11 -2.03 -2.73
C MET A 40 -12.96 -3.14 -2.10
N PRO A 41 -14.15 -3.43 -2.65
CA PRO A 41 -14.92 -4.59 -2.22
C PRO A 41 -14.19 -5.89 -2.57
N PRO A 42 -14.35 -6.96 -1.76
CA PRO A 42 -13.78 -8.26 -2.08
C PRO A 42 -14.43 -8.84 -3.34
N VAL A 43 -13.62 -9.41 -4.22
CA VAL A 43 -14.11 -10.07 -5.43
C VAL A 43 -14.39 -11.54 -5.10
N HIS A 44 -15.64 -11.87 -4.77
CA HIS A 44 -16.02 -13.21 -4.31
C HIS A 44 -15.64 -14.33 -5.28
N ALA A 45 -15.76 -14.09 -6.60
CA ALA A 45 -15.40 -15.09 -7.62
C ALA A 45 -13.92 -15.50 -7.55
N THR A 46 -13.01 -14.55 -7.39
CA THR A 46 -11.57 -14.81 -7.28
C THR A 46 -11.20 -15.46 -5.95
N TRP A 47 -11.89 -15.08 -4.85
CA TRP A 47 -11.71 -15.73 -3.56
C TRP A 47 -12.09 -17.20 -3.56
N GLN A 48 -13.19 -17.57 -4.25
CA GLN A 48 -13.61 -18.97 -4.37
C GLN A 48 -12.60 -19.83 -5.14
N VAL A 49 -11.95 -19.27 -6.17
CA VAL A 49 -11.04 -20.04 -7.04
C VAL A 49 -9.62 -20.13 -6.47
N GLY A 50 -9.07 -19.02 -5.95
CA GLY A 50 -7.67 -18.95 -5.53
C GLY A 50 -7.42 -18.48 -4.11
N GLY A 51 -8.42 -17.92 -3.40
CA GLY A 51 -8.24 -17.32 -2.08
C GLY A 51 -7.65 -18.28 -1.05
N ASN A 52 -8.11 -19.53 -1.01
CA ASN A 52 -7.58 -20.54 -0.10
C ASN A 52 -6.10 -20.85 -0.35
N GLY A 53 -5.67 -20.92 -1.62
CA GLY A 53 -4.27 -21.15 -1.97
C GLY A 53 -3.37 -20.01 -1.51
N ILE A 54 -3.80 -18.76 -1.66
CA ILE A 54 -3.09 -17.58 -1.15
C ILE A 54 -2.98 -17.63 0.37
N LEU A 55 -4.08 -17.92 1.09
CA LEU A 55 -4.06 -18.01 2.55
C LEU A 55 -3.14 -19.13 3.05
N ILE A 56 -3.19 -20.31 2.44
CA ILE A 56 -2.32 -21.42 2.79
C ILE A 56 -0.86 -21.03 2.55
N SER A 57 -0.52 -20.43 1.42
CA SER A 57 0.83 -19.98 1.11
C SER A 57 1.34 -18.98 2.13
N PHE A 58 0.51 -18.01 2.51
CA PHE A 58 0.85 -17.02 3.53
C PHE A 58 1.10 -17.66 4.90
N LEU A 59 0.24 -18.61 5.32
CA LEU A 59 0.43 -19.36 6.56
C LEU A 59 1.73 -20.17 6.55
N ILE A 60 2.08 -20.80 5.42
CA ILE A 60 3.35 -21.53 5.26
C ILE A 60 4.54 -20.58 5.41
N ILE A 61 4.49 -19.38 4.80
CA ILE A 61 5.57 -18.39 4.93
C ILE A 61 5.73 -17.96 6.40
N VAL A 62 4.63 -17.63 7.08
CA VAL A 62 4.65 -17.23 8.50
C VAL A 62 5.21 -18.37 9.37
N ALA A 63 4.76 -19.60 9.16
CA ALA A 63 5.26 -20.78 9.88
C ALA A 63 6.76 -21.00 9.61
N THR A 64 7.20 -20.82 8.36
CA THR A 64 8.60 -20.94 7.95
C THR A 64 9.49 -19.91 8.65
N VAL A 65 9.05 -18.65 8.68
CA VAL A 65 9.78 -17.58 9.38
C VAL A 65 9.87 -17.89 10.88
N PHE A 66 8.75 -18.30 11.49
CA PHE A 66 8.73 -18.68 12.91
C PHE A 66 9.65 -19.86 13.21
N ALA A 67 9.59 -20.93 12.41
CA ALA A 67 10.46 -22.10 12.54
C ALA A 67 11.93 -21.73 12.35
N GLY A 68 12.26 -20.92 11.35
CA GLY A 68 13.62 -20.45 11.09
C GLY A 68 14.18 -19.63 12.25
N VAL A 69 13.41 -18.69 12.79
CA VAL A 69 13.79 -17.90 13.96
C VAL A 69 13.97 -18.79 15.20
N LEU A 70 13.06 -19.75 15.41
CA LEU A 70 13.14 -20.67 16.55
C LEU A 70 14.40 -21.52 16.46
N VAL A 71 14.65 -22.17 15.33
CA VAL A 71 15.82 -23.01 15.10
C VAL A 71 17.12 -22.21 15.23
N TYR A 72 17.16 -20.99 14.66
CA TYR A 72 18.29 -20.10 14.83
C TYR A 72 18.57 -19.79 16.30
N ARG A 73 17.54 -19.43 17.08
CA ARG A 73 17.70 -19.14 18.51
C ARG A 73 18.16 -20.33 19.34
N LEU A 74 17.72 -21.54 19.01
CA LEU A 74 18.11 -22.76 19.69
C LEU A 74 19.57 -23.13 19.39
N LEU A 75 19.96 -23.10 18.11
CA LEU A 75 21.28 -23.52 17.66
C LEU A 75 22.37 -22.44 17.85
N LYS A 76 22.00 -21.15 17.89
CA LYS A 76 22.94 -20.05 18.10
C LYS A 76 23.76 -20.20 19.40
N LYS A 77 23.21 -20.87 20.41
CA LYS A 77 23.91 -21.10 21.69
C LYS A 77 25.07 -22.10 21.54
N THR A 78 24.96 -23.04 20.60
CA THR A 78 25.95 -24.09 20.35
C THR A 78 26.93 -23.65 19.26
N ASP A 79 26.42 -23.23 18.11
CA ASP A 79 27.20 -22.70 16.98
C ASP A 79 26.33 -21.75 16.14
N PRO A 80 26.70 -20.46 16.08
CA PRO A 80 25.93 -19.47 15.32
C PRO A 80 25.95 -19.73 13.80
N LEU A 81 26.99 -20.36 13.25
CA LEU A 81 27.08 -20.67 11.84
C LEU A 81 26.10 -21.80 11.46
N ILE A 82 26.06 -22.87 12.27
CA ILE A 82 25.12 -23.98 12.08
C ILE A 82 23.68 -23.49 12.22
N GLY A 83 23.42 -22.61 13.21
CA GLY A 83 22.10 -21.99 13.38
C GLY A 83 21.67 -21.15 12.17
N GLY A 84 22.57 -20.40 11.59
CA GLY A 84 22.32 -19.62 10.36
C GLY A 84 22.05 -20.49 9.14
N LEU A 85 22.87 -21.53 8.93
CA LEU A 85 22.68 -22.47 7.82
C LEU A 85 21.36 -23.24 7.93
N ALA A 86 21.02 -23.76 9.12
CA ALA A 86 19.77 -24.46 9.34
C ALA A 86 18.55 -23.57 9.11
N ALA A 87 18.57 -22.32 9.60
CA ALA A 87 17.51 -21.36 9.34
C ALA A 87 17.39 -21.02 7.84
N GLY A 88 18.52 -20.90 7.13
CA GLY A 88 18.55 -20.68 5.69
C GLY A 88 17.92 -21.85 4.90
N ILE A 89 18.24 -23.08 5.27
CA ILE A 89 17.65 -24.28 4.65
C ILE A 89 16.14 -24.32 4.88
N ILE A 90 15.68 -24.04 6.11
CA ILE A 90 14.24 -23.97 6.43
C ILE A 90 13.56 -22.88 5.58
N ALA A 91 14.17 -21.71 5.43
CA ALA A 91 13.63 -20.65 4.62
C ALA A 91 13.48 -21.06 3.15
N VAL A 92 14.50 -21.68 2.56
CA VAL A 92 14.46 -22.18 1.18
C VAL A 92 13.36 -23.22 1.00
N ILE A 93 13.31 -24.24 1.87
CA ILE A 93 12.28 -25.28 1.80
C ILE A 93 10.88 -24.68 1.95
N GLY A 94 10.68 -23.79 2.92
CA GLY A 94 9.39 -23.14 3.14
C GLY A 94 8.92 -22.30 1.96
N ILE A 95 9.83 -21.57 1.31
CA ILE A 95 9.51 -20.82 0.08
C ILE A 95 9.08 -21.77 -1.05
N PHE A 96 9.78 -22.88 -1.25
CA PHE A 96 9.40 -23.87 -2.26
C PHE A 96 8.03 -24.48 -1.98
N ILE A 97 7.74 -24.83 -0.73
CA ILE A 97 6.42 -25.38 -0.34
C ILE A 97 5.32 -24.31 -0.55
N ALA A 98 5.55 -23.07 -0.10
CA ALA A 98 4.60 -21.98 -0.30
C ALA A 98 4.30 -21.75 -1.79
N ARG A 99 5.31 -21.81 -2.64
CA ARG A 99 5.19 -21.64 -4.09
C ARG A 99 4.26 -22.67 -4.75
N ILE A 100 4.22 -23.92 -4.25
CA ILE A 100 3.34 -24.96 -4.79
C ILE A 100 1.86 -24.59 -4.68
N PHE A 101 1.47 -23.86 -3.63
CA PHE A 101 0.11 -23.40 -3.43
C PHE A 101 -0.11 -22.01 -4.02
N PHE A 102 0.92 -21.17 -4.04
CA PHE A 102 0.84 -19.79 -4.49
C PHE A 102 0.63 -19.67 -6.00
N LEU A 103 1.47 -20.34 -6.82
CA LEU A 103 1.43 -20.19 -8.27
C LEU A 103 0.08 -20.60 -8.89
N PRO A 104 -0.47 -21.81 -8.59
CA PRO A 104 -1.77 -22.17 -9.15
C PRO A 104 -2.90 -21.25 -8.68
N ALA A 105 -2.79 -20.71 -7.46
CA ALA A 105 -3.79 -19.82 -6.91
C ALA A 105 -3.77 -18.46 -7.61
N THR A 106 -2.59 -17.88 -7.85
CA THR A 106 -2.47 -16.59 -8.57
C THR A 106 -2.91 -16.72 -10.02
N GLU A 107 -2.50 -17.76 -10.72
CA GLU A 107 -2.95 -18.05 -12.10
C GLU A 107 -4.48 -18.18 -12.17
N ALA A 108 -5.07 -18.92 -11.24
CA ALA A 108 -6.52 -19.10 -11.19
C ALA A 108 -7.26 -17.77 -10.93
N ILE A 109 -6.73 -16.90 -10.04
CA ILE A 109 -7.30 -15.57 -9.75
C ILE A 109 -7.24 -14.69 -10.99
N GLU A 110 -6.10 -14.64 -11.66
CA GLU A 110 -5.85 -13.77 -12.81
C GLU A 110 -6.69 -14.15 -14.04
N LEU A 111 -7.09 -15.42 -14.14
CA LEU A 111 -7.98 -15.92 -15.21
C LEU A 111 -9.45 -15.55 -14.99
N VAL A 112 -9.86 -15.12 -13.80
CA VAL A 112 -11.22 -14.67 -13.54
C VAL A 112 -11.43 -13.27 -14.11
N GLU A 113 -12.07 -13.18 -15.27
CA GLU A 113 -12.34 -11.92 -15.98
C GLU A 113 -11.13 -10.97 -16.00
N PRO A 114 -10.03 -11.30 -16.70
CA PRO A 114 -8.77 -10.57 -16.67
C PRO A 114 -8.89 -9.06 -16.96
N ALA A 115 -9.95 -8.68 -17.70
CA ALA A 115 -10.22 -7.28 -18.04
C ALA A 115 -10.80 -6.47 -16.86
N LYS A 116 -11.48 -7.11 -15.89
CA LYS A 116 -12.24 -6.42 -14.83
C LYS A 116 -11.83 -6.83 -13.42
N THR A 117 -11.74 -8.12 -13.13
CA THR A 117 -11.73 -8.67 -11.77
C THR A 117 -10.60 -9.67 -11.48
N GLY A 118 -9.56 -9.74 -12.27
CA GLY A 118 -8.42 -10.66 -12.10
C GLY A 118 -7.54 -10.35 -10.86
N TYR A 119 -8.15 -10.02 -9.70
CA TYR A 119 -7.47 -9.74 -8.44
C TYR A 119 -8.41 -10.02 -7.25
N LEU A 120 -7.87 -10.13 -6.03
CA LEU A 120 -8.66 -10.50 -4.85
C LEU A 120 -9.64 -9.42 -4.37
N GLY A 121 -9.42 -8.16 -4.75
CA GLY A 121 -10.14 -7.04 -4.16
C GLY A 121 -9.59 -6.67 -2.79
N GLY A 122 -10.38 -5.95 -2.00
CA GLY A 122 -10.01 -5.48 -0.68
C GLY A 122 -11.04 -5.86 0.39
N LEU A 123 -11.01 -5.13 1.50
CA LEU A 123 -11.87 -5.36 2.66
C LEU A 123 -13.23 -4.65 2.57
N GLY A 124 -13.43 -3.77 1.57
CA GLY A 124 -14.65 -2.96 1.45
C GLY A 124 -14.85 -1.94 2.56
N LEU A 125 -13.78 -1.51 3.22
CA LEU A 125 -13.82 -0.52 4.29
C LEU A 125 -13.83 0.92 3.74
N PRO A 126 -14.27 1.91 4.51
CA PRO A 126 -14.23 3.30 4.10
C PRO A 126 -12.83 3.74 3.64
N ILE A 127 -12.75 4.44 2.50
CA ILE A 127 -11.47 4.86 1.91
C ILE A 127 -10.62 5.72 2.85
N LEU A 128 -11.23 6.45 3.76
CA LEU A 128 -10.50 7.25 4.76
C LEU A 128 -9.64 6.39 5.69
N LEU A 129 -10.00 5.13 5.93
CA LEU A 129 -9.19 4.19 6.70
C LEU A 129 -7.96 3.69 5.90
N ALA A 130 -8.03 3.71 4.58
CA ALA A 130 -6.88 3.32 3.75
C ALA A 130 -5.68 4.26 3.92
N TRP A 131 -5.90 5.52 4.27
CA TRP A 131 -4.82 6.51 4.43
C TRP A 131 -3.89 6.21 5.61
N PRO A 132 -4.40 6.07 6.85
CA PRO A 132 -3.53 5.68 7.97
C PRO A 132 -2.95 4.28 7.79
N ILE A 133 -3.70 3.32 7.22
CA ILE A 133 -3.19 1.97 6.94
C ILE A 133 -2.08 2.01 5.89
N GLY A 134 -2.23 2.82 4.83
CA GLY A 134 -1.18 3.07 3.84
C GLY A 134 0.07 3.70 4.46
N GLY A 135 -0.12 4.63 5.39
CA GLY A 135 0.96 5.19 6.20
C GLY A 135 1.70 4.13 7.01
N VAL A 136 0.98 3.18 7.62
CA VAL A 136 1.57 2.04 8.36
C VAL A 136 2.33 1.10 7.42
N PHE A 137 1.81 0.80 6.23
CA PHE A 137 2.51 -0.03 5.24
C PHE A 137 3.82 0.63 4.79
N ALA A 138 3.75 1.92 4.46
CA ALA A 138 4.94 2.69 4.08
C ALA A 138 5.95 2.78 5.22
N ALA A 139 5.49 3.03 6.45
CA ALA A 139 6.35 3.08 7.65
C ALA A 139 7.00 1.73 7.97
N GLY A 140 6.26 0.62 7.84
CA GLY A 140 6.79 -0.72 8.01
C GLY A 140 7.90 -1.04 7.01
N ALA A 141 7.67 -0.74 5.73
CA ALA A 141 8.68 -0.88 4.69
C ALA A 141 9.89 0.04 4.95
N ALA A 142 9.65 1.29 5.31
CA ALA A 142 10.70 2.25 5.64
C ALA A 142 11.54 1.78 6.84
N TRP A 143 10.94 1.16 7.85
CA TRP A 143 11.66 0.60 8.99
C TRP A 143 12.58 -0.56 8.59
N VAL A 144 12.11 -1.47 7.72
CA VAL A 144 12.93 -2.57 7.20
C VAL A 144 14.09 -2.02 6.37
N VAL A 145 13.80 -1.11 5.44
CA VAL A 145 14.82 -0.45 4.59
C VAL A 145 15.81 0.32 5.44
N GLY A 146 15.33 1.06 6.44
CA GLY A 146 16.18 1.82 7.36
C GLY A 146 17.16 0.93 8.11
N LYS A 147 16.74 -0.22 8.62
CA LYS A 147 17.63 -1.17 9.30
C LYS A 147 18.78 -1.68 8.43
N VAL A 148 18.53 -1.81 7.13
CA VAL A 148 19.54 -2.30 6.17
C VAL A 148 20.40 -1.16 5.63
N ALA A 149 19.79 -0.02 5.34
CA ALA A 149 20.41 1.05 4.57
C ALA A 149 21.02 2.18 5.41
N LEU A 150 20.56 2.44 6.66
CA LEU A 150 21.04 3.56 7.48
C LEU A 150 22.52 3.48 7.89
N GLY A 151 23.15 2.31 7.77
CA GLY A 151 24.59 2.16 7.98
C GLY A 151 25.45 2.56 6.78
N LEU A 152 24.84 2.89 5.63
CA LEU A 152 25.55 3.25 4.41
C LEU A 152 25.91 4.75 4.39
N ARG A 153 26.97 5.09 3.64
CA ARG A 153 27.29 6.49 3.32
C ARG A 153 26.15 7.09 2.48
N ALA A 154 25.96 8.42 2.54
CA ALA A 154 24.85 9.12 1.91
C ALA A 154 24.63 8.77 0.43
N ASP A 155 25.73 8.67 -0.36
CA ASP A 155 25.65 8.32 -1.78
C ASP A 155 25.14 6.88 -2.00
N TYR A 156 25.64 5.94 -1.21
CA TYR A 156 25.19 4.54 -1.26
C TYR A 156 23.78 4.37 -0.73
N LEU A 157 23.37 5.19 0.27
CA LEU A 157 22.00 5.22 0.78
C LEU A 157 21.03 5.62 -0.33
N ALA A 158 21.35 6.66 -1.11
CA ALA A 158 20.52 7.11 -2.22
C ALA A 158 20.32 6.01 -3.28
N ILE A 159 21.42 5.33 -3.68
CA ILE A 159 21.36 4.25 -4.68
C ILE A 159 20.60 3.04 -4.13
N ALA A 160 20.83 2.65 -2.87
CA ALA A 160 20.17 1.54 -2.22
C ALA A 160 18.66 1.79 -2.09
N THR A 161 18.25 2.99 -1.65
CA THR A 161 16.82 3.34 -1.52
C THR A 161 16.13 3.40 -2.86
N LEU A 162 16.80 3.90 -3.92
CA LEU A 162 16.28 3.87 -5.28
C LEU A 162 16.07 2.42 -5.75
N GLY A 163 17.09 1.56 -5.61
CA GLY A 163 17.00 0.16 -5.99
C GLY A 163 15.88 -0.59 -5.26
N ILE A 164 15.72 -0.37 -3.95
CA ILE A 164 14.64 -0.97 -3.17
C ILE A 164 13.26 -0.46 -3.64
N SER A 165 13.16 0.84 -3.94
CA SER A 165 11.94 1.43 -4.49
C SER A 165 11.55 0.77 -5.82
N GLU A 166 12.50 0.59 -6.72
CA GLU A 166 12.26 -0.09 -8.01
C GLU A 166 11.82 -1.56 -7.81
N ILE A 167 12.39 -2.27 -6.83
CA ILE A 167 11.94 -3.63 -6.47
C ILE A 167 10.50 -3.61 -5.99
N ILE A 168 10.13 -2.70 -5.09
CA ILE A 168 8.74 -2.56 -4.61
C ILE A 168 7.79 -2.30 -5.78
N ILE A 169 8.13 -1.35 -6.66
CA ILE A 169 7.32 -1.01 -7.82
C ILE A 169 7.23 -2.19 -8.80
N ALA A 170 8.34 -2.89 -9.04
CA ALA A 170 8.37 -4.07 -9.90
C ALA A 170 7.46 -5.18 -9.36
N VAL A 171 7.51 -5.47 -8.06
CA VAL A 171 6.60 -6.44 -7.42
C VAL A 171 5.15 -6.02 -7.63
N LEU A 172 4.79 -4.77 -7.31
CA LEU A 172 3.42 -4.28 -7.46
C LEU A 172 2.92 -4.29 -8.91
N LYS A 173 3.82 -4.10 -9.88
CA LYS A 173 3.48 -4.15 -11.32
C LYS A 173 3.30 -5.58 -11.84
N ASN A 174 3.99 -6.56 -11.26
CA ASN A 174 3.95 -7.93 -11.76
C ASN A 174 2.95 -8.83 -10.99
N GLU A 175 2.46 -8.39 -9.83
CA GLU A 175 1.51 -9.16 -9.00
C GLU A 175 0.07 -8.73 -9.30
N ASP A 176 -0.48 -9.17 -10.44
CA ASP A 176 -1.83 -8.84 -10.90
C ASP A 176 -2.91 -9.28 -9.90
N TRP A 177 -2.75 -10.45 -9.28
CA TRP A 177 -3.70 -11.00 -8.29
C TRP A 177 -3.94 -10.10 -7.07
N LEU A 178 -2.97 -9.24 -6.72
CA LEU A 178 -3.03 -8.36 -5.55
C LEU A 178 -3.74 -7.04 -5.86
N ALA A 179 -3.31 -6.36 -6.93
CA ALA A 179 -3.73 -5.00 -7.25
C ALA A 179 -3.83 -4.74 -8.77
N ARG A 180 -4.03 -5.76 -9.57
CA ARG A 180 -4.07 -5.74 -11.03
C ARG A 180 -2.76 -5.29 -11.70
N GLY A 181 -1.65 -5.25 -11.00
CA GLY A 181 -0.35 -4.94 -11.55
C GLY A 181 -0.29 -3.62 -12.31
N VAL A 182 0.01 -3.67 -13.60
CA VAL A 182 0.02 -2.50 -14.50
C VAL A 182 -1.36 -2.09 -15.01
N LYS A 183 -2.39 -2.92 -14.78
CA LYS A 183 -3.76 -2.63 -15.22
C LYS A 183 -4.42 -1.64 -14.26
N ASN A 184 -5.26 -0.74 -14.79
CA ASN A 184 -5.95 0.22 -13.95
C ASN A 184 -7.02 -0.45 -13.08
N VAL A 185 -7.05 -0.12 -11.81
CA VAL A 185 -8.17 -0.42 -10.92
C VAL A 185 -9.22 0.68 -11.07
N THR A 186 -10.42 0.28 -11.50
CA THR A 186 -11.55 1.19 -11.65
C THR A 186 -12.53 1.02 -10.49
N GLY A 187 -13.33 2.06 -10.21
CA GLY A 187 -14.35 1.99 -9.17
C GLY A 187 -13.83 2.13 -7.74
N LEU A 188 -12.65 2.73 -7.54
CA LEU A 188 -12.18 3.09 -6.21
C LEU A 188 -13.21 4.00 -5.52
N PRO A 189 -13.66 3.67 -4.30
CA PRO A 189 -14.58 4.50 -3.54
C PRO A 189 -13.98 5.88 -3.28
N ARG A 190 -14.83 6.91 -3.30
CA ARG A 190 -14.40 8.28 -3.07
C ARG A 190 -14.71 8.69 -1.62
N PRO A 191 -13.88 9.53 -0.98
CA PRO A 191 -14.18 10.08 0.34
C PRO A 191 -15.23 11.19 0.31
N THR A 192 -15.58 11.66 -0.87
CA THR A 192 -16.54 12.73 -1.14
C THR A 192 -17.75 12.20 -1.88
N PRO A 193 -18.92 12.84 -1.77
CA PRO A 193 -20.11 12.44 -2.53
C PRO A 193 -19.84 12.47 -4.04
N TYR A 194 -20.54 11.62 -4.79
CA TYR A 194 -20.49 11.68 -6.25
C TYR A 194 -21.28 12.88 -6.74
N GLU A 195 -20.81 13.52 -7.79
CA GLU A 195 -21.46 14.66 -8.43
C GLU A 195 -22.89 14.33 -8.86
N VAL A 196 -23.11 13.12 -9.39
CA VAL A 196 -24.42 12.63 -9.83
C VAL A 196 -25.40 12.48 -8.66
N ASP A 197 -24.92 12.01 -7.50
CA ASP A 197 -25.76 11.87 -6.31
C ASP A 197 -26.21 13.24 -5.79
N LEU A 198 -25.32 14.22 -5.79
CA LEU A 198 -25.64 15.60 -5.42
C LEU A 198 -26.66 16.23 -6.38
N GLN A 199 -26.50 16.02 -7.68
CA GLN A 199 -27.39 16.54 -8.71
C GLN A 199 -28.82 15.97 -8.60
N ASN A 200 -28.97 14.74 -8.12
CA ASN A 200 -30.25 14.08 -7.90
C ASN A 200 -30.87 14.40 -6.53
N THR A 201 -30.18 15.17 -5.68
CA THR A 201 -30.66 15.48 -4.33
C THR A 201 -31.39 16.83 -4.33
N PRO A 202 -32.69 16.88 -3.97
CA PRO A 202 -33.49 18.11 -4.09
C PRO A 202 -32.91 19.32 -3.33
N TRP A 203 -32.45 19.13 -2.07
CA TRP A 203 -31.89 20.23 -1.29
C TRP A 203 -30.67 20.88 -1.95
N PHE A 204 -29.87 20.08 -2.67
CA PHE A 204 -28.67 20.58 -3.34
C PHE A 204 -29.04 21.36 -4.61
N ALA A 205 -30.03 20.87 -5.35
CA ALA A 205 -30.53 21.56 -6.53
C ALA A 205 -31.16 22.93 -6.17
N ASP A 206 -31.95 22.97 -5.08
CA ASP A 206 -32.53 24.24 -4.58
C ASP A 206 -31.44 25.23 -4.16
N MET A 207 -30.45 24.78 -3.40
CA MET A 207 -29.29 25.61 -3.00
C MET A 207 -28.52 26.16 -4.22
N ALA A 208 -28.27 25.32 -5.23
CA ALA A 208 -27.57 25.75 -6.44
C ALA A 208 -28.37 26.84 -7.20
N ASN A 209 -29.69 26.63 -7.31
CA ASN A 209 -30.58 27.60 -7.94
C ASN A 209 -30.63 28.91 -7.17
N ASP A 210 -30.70 28.90 -5.84
CA ASP A 210 -30.68 30.10 -4.99
C ASP A 210 -29.40 30.93 -5.18
N TRP A 211 -28.29 30.25 -5.46
CA TRP A 211 -26.99 30.91 -5.75
C TRP A 211 -26.83 31.28 -7.23
N GLY A 212 -27.82 30.98 -8.07
CA GLY A 212 -27.79 31.30 -9.49
C GLY A 212 -26.80 30.44 -10.29
N LEU A 213 -26.45 29.26 -9.77
CA LEU A 213 -25.51 28.32 -10.38
C LEU A 213 -26.26 27.19 -11.07
N VAL A 214 -25.70 26.73 -12.18
CA VAL A 214 -26.16 25.47 -12.82
C VAL A 214 -25.79 24.29 -11.90
N VAL A 215 -26.75 23.40 -11.63
CA VAL A 215 -26.61 22.29 -10.68
C VAL A 215 -25.37 21.41 -10.98
N ILE A 216 -25.06 21.21 -12.28
CA ILE A 216 -23.88 20.45 -12.73
C ILE A 216 -22.58 21.16 -12.32
N GLU A 217 -22.49 22.46 -12.51
CA GLU A 217 -21.31 23.24 -12.13
C GLU A 217 -21.17 23.34 -10.60
N ALA A 218 -22.27 23.58 -9.91
CA ALA A 218 -22.32 23.64 -8.45
C ALA A 218 -21.84 22.32 -7.83
N SER A 219 -22.28 21.15 -8.32
CA SER A 219 -21.86 19.85 -7.85
C SER A 219 -20.34 19.63 -8.05
N SER A 220 -19.80 20.01 -9.20
CA SER A 220 -18.37 19.92 -9.48
C SER A 220 -17.53 20.82 -8.57
N ILE A 221 -17.99 22.05 -8.31
CA ILE A 221 -17.32 22.98 -7.40
C ILE A 221 -17.37 22.46 -5.97
N PHE A 222 -18.52 21.98 -5.52
CA PHE A 222 -18.71 21.44 -4.18
C PHE A 222 -17.78 20.25 -3.91
N VAL A 223 -17.70 19.28 -4.82
CA VAL A 223 -16.82 18.13 -4.71
C VAL A 223 -15.35 18.54 -4.66
N LYS A 224 -14.94 19.52 -5.51
CA LYS A 224 -13.57 20.06 -5.49
C LYS A 224 -13.25 20.73 -4.16
N LEU A 225 -14.19 21.48 -3.57
CA LEU A 225 -14.03 22.11 -2.25
C LEU A 225 -13.94 21.07 -1.14
N CYS A 226 -14.74 20.00 -1.18
CA CYS A 226 -14.64 18.90 -0.25
C CYS A 226 -13.26 18.25 -0.30
N TYR A 227 -12.71 17.96 -1.49
CA TYR A 227 -11.35 17.46 -1.64
C TYR A 227 -10.30 18.44 -1.14
N ALA A 228 -10.44 19.72 -1.46
CA ALA A 228 -9.51 20.75 -1.01
C ALA A 228 -9.49 20.85 0.53
N GLY A 229 -10.65 20.83 1.18
CA GLY A 229 -10.76 20.84 2.63
C GLY A 229 -10.15 19.60 3.27
N LEU A 230 -10.41 18.43 2.69
CA LEU A 230 -9.90 17.16 3.18
C LEU A 230 -8.37 17.09 3.07
N PHE A 231 -7.78 17.47 1.93
CA PHE A 231 -6.34 17.52 1.78
C PHE A 231 -5.67 18.62 2.62
N LEU A 232 -6.38 19.73 2.87
CA LEU A 232 -5.91 20.75 3.81
C LEU A 232 -5.86 20.20 5.23
N ALA A 233 -6.87 19.48 5.67
CA ALA A 233 -6.87 18.81 6.98
C ALA A 233 -5.70 17.83 7.12
N VAL A 234 -5.43 17.02 6.09
CA VAL A 234 -4.27 16.11 6.08
C VAL A 234 -2.95 16.89 6.16
N LEU A 235 -2.82 17.98 5.40
CA LEU A 235 -1.62 18.83 5.45
C LEU A 235 -1.39 19.38 6.86
N LEU A 236 -2.44 19.88 7.52
CA LEU A 236 -2.34 20.40 8.88
C LEU A 236 -1.95 19.32 9.90
N VAL A 237 -2.50 18.12 9.76
CA VAL A 237 -2.12 16.97 10.60
C VAL A 237 -0.65 16.60 10.39
N VAL A 238 -0.19 16.53 9.14
CA VAL A 238 1.21 16.19 8.82
C VAL A 238 2.16 17.27 9.30
N LEU A 239 1.80 18.57 9.17
CA LEU A 239 2.57 19.69 9.73
C LEU A 239 2.70 19.56 11.25
N PHE A 240 1.57 19.34 11.95
CA PHE A 240 1.57 19.17 13.39
C PHE A 240 2.41 18.00 13.87
N LEU A 241 2.33 16.85 13.16
CA LEU A 241 3.16 15.69 13.47
C LEU A 241 4.65 15.95 13.18
N SER A 242 4.97 16.68 12.11
CA SER A 242 6.36 17.01 11.78
C SER A 242 6.99 17.94 12.80
N GLU A 243 6.25 18.96 13.27
CA GLU A 243 6.75 19.85 14.34
C GLU A 243 6.99 19.12 15.66
N ARG A 244 6.26 18.03 15.92
CA ARG A 244 6.49 17.22 17.12
C ARG A 244 7.60 16.20 16.99
N ALA A 245 7.96 15.83 15.77
CA ALA A 245 9.02 14.88 15.48
C ALA A 245 10.41 15.53 15.39
N LEU A 246 10.44 16.87 15.29
CA LEU A 246 11.64 17.71 15.29
C LEU A 246 11.97 18.18 16.69
#